data_e355efe78b186bfc286f852349e0aabb
#
_entry.id   e355efe78b186bfc286f852349e0aabb
#
_cell.length_a   1.000
_cell.length_b   1.000
_cell.length_c   1.000
_cell.angle_alpha   90.00
_cell.angle_beta   90.00
_cell.angle_gamma   90.00
#
_symmetry.space_group_name_H-M   'P 1'
#
loop_
_entity.id
_entity.type
_entity.pdbx_description
1 polymer ?
#
loop_
_entity_poly.entity_id
_entity_poly.type
_entity_poly.pdbx_seq_one_letter_code
_entity_poly.pdbx_strand_id
1 'polypeptide(L)'
;MQATEVAVVVLRWRAVGSRCVFVDALGDDGIELQLCFADGQLAADELSAGARLRVTARLEPLPTRRGLAAYACSELLELSAGAAPETASTATAAAPPLCKRWARGGCDDAGCAFRHAWADDDERRRSEAAAARALADAAVQRDDDDDPYEDGDKARHGARHSEFAAWLVATFGAEALRAGVGVLDIAGGRGGVAFELSCRRGIPTTLVEPRDLQLDRRARRFVRKAGVAPFAHVRALLDAEFEASAEGAALLRSCSALVGLHSDEATEAIVDFALKWGKPFAVLPCCVFPRLFPHRRAADGGAVKRHREFCEFLQAKAAGIEAAHLPFEGRNRVIYRRCGAAPEPERPICQPCEAYEPNLVRRRAAAVK
;
A
#
# COMPACT_ATOMS: atom_id res chain seq x y z
N MET A 1 -5.94 28.18 -6.02
CA MET A 1 -4.93 28.94 -5.21
C MET A 1 -4.07 29.69 -6.20
N GLN A 2 -3.77 30.97 -5.96
CA GLN A 2 -2.95 31.78 -6.85
C GLN A 2 -1.48 31.39 -6.70
N ALA A 3 -0.71 31.46 -7.78
CA ALA A 3 0.74 31.32 -7.74
C ALA A 3 1.33 32.58 -7.09
N THR A 4 2.35 32.42 -6.26
CA THR A 4 3.03 33.49 -5.55
C THR A 4 4.54 33.41 -5.83
N GLU A 5 5.21 34.57 -5.83
CA GLU A 5 6.65 34.57 -5.82
C GLU A 5 7.18 34.15 -4.45
N VAL A 6 8.16 33.26 -4.46
CA VAL A 6 8.82 32.71 -3.26
C VAL A 6 10.32 32.86 -3.43
N ALA A 7 10.95 33.54 -2.48
CA ALA A 7 12.41 33.66 -2.39
C ALA A 7 12.91 32.75 -1.27
N VAL A 8 13.94 31.97 -1.55
CA VAL A 8 14.45 30.96 -0.62
C VAL A 8 15.96 30.77 -0.74
N VAL A 9 16.55 30.23 0.32
CA VAL A 9 17.93 29.74 0.33
C VAL A 9 17.93 28.21 0.28
N VAL A 10 18.65 27.63 -0.66
CA VAL A 10 18.77 26.17 -0.84
C VAL A 10 19.51 25.55 0.35
N LEU A 11 18.88 24.62 1.02
CA LEU A 11 19.50 23.83 2.07
C LEU A 11 20.07 22.51 1.49
N ARG A 12 19.30 21.84 0.68
CA ARG A 12 19.68 20.58 0.00
C ARG A 12 18.69 20.27 -1.12
N TRP A 13 19.07 19.38 -2.01
CA TRP A 13 18.23 18.97 -3.13
C TRP A 13 18.41 17.49 -3.47
N ARG A 14 17.49 16.96 -4.25
CA ARG A 14 17.56 15.61 -4.80
C ARG A 14 16.84 15.54 -6.15
N ALA A 15 17.45 14.89 -7.11
CA ALA A 15 16.78 14.52 -8.34
C ALA A 15 16.00 13.21 -8.17
N VAL A 16 14.83 13.12 -8.79
CA VAL A 16 13.99 11.92 -8.84
C VAL A 16 13.72 11.58 -10.30
N GLY A 17 14.50 10.63 -10.80
CA GLY A 17 14.55 10.34 -12.24
C GLY A 17 15.10 11.52 -13.03
N SER A 18 14.79 11.57 -14.34
CA SER A 18 15.21 12.65 -15.24
C SER A 18 14.24 13.82 -15.29
N ARG A 19 13.18 13.83 -14.47
CA ARG A 19 12.06 14.76 -14.63
C ARG A 19 11.74 15.65 -13.44
N CYS A 20 12.24 15.35 -12.25
CA CYS A 20 11.88 16.13 -11.07
C CYS A 20 13.09 16.42 -10.18
N VAL A 21 13.21 17.67 -9.73
CA VAL A 21 14.15 18.07 -8.70
C VAL A 21 13.36 18.61 -7.51
N PHE A 22 13.61 18.05 -6.35
CA PHE A 22 13.07 18.54 -5.08
C PHE A 22 14.14 19.29 -4.34
N VAL A 23 13.82 20.50 -3.90
CA VAL A 23 14.73 21.39 -3.16
C VAL A 23 14.11 21.67 -1.79
N ASP A 24 14.78 21.22 -0.74
CA ASP A 24 14.45 21.65 0.63
C ASP A 24 15.16 23.02 0.84
N ALA A 25 14.42 24.03 1.21
CA ALA A 25 14.89 25.40 1.26
C ALA A 25 14.35 26.13 2.49
N LEU A 26 15.01 27.24 2.84
CA LEU A 26 14.63 28.15 3.91
C LEU A 26 14.03 29.41 3.30
N GLY A 27 12.80 29.74 3.66
CA GLY A 27 12.15 31.00 3.29
C GLY A 27 12.76 32.22 4.03
N ASP A 28 12.48 33.40 3.55
CA ASP A 28 12.91 34.66 4.21
C ASP A 28 12.31 34.83 5.62
N ASP A 29 11.21 34.13 5.90
CA ASP A 29 10.54 34.03 7.21
C ASP A 29 11.20 33.02 8.17
N GLY A 30 12.26 32.33 7.74
CA GLY A 30 12.94 31.31 8.51
C GLY A 30 12.22 29.97 8.56
N ILE A 31 11.14 29.76 7.78
CA ILE A 31 10.39 28.52 7.73
C ILE A 31 10.98 27.62 6.63
N GLU A 32 11.23 26.35 6.99
CA GLU A 32 11.63 25.35 6.02
C GLU A 32 10.45 24.94 5.12
N LEU A 33 10.68 24.88 3.82
CA LEU A 33 9.71 24.48 2.82
C LEU A 33 10.37 23.58 1.76
N GLN A 34 9.55 22.89 0.95
CA GLN A 34 10.04 22.07 -0.15
C GLN A 34 9.52 22.61 -1.49
N LEU A 35 10.43 22.88 -2.41
CA LEU A 35 10.11 23.22 -3.80
C LEU A 35 10.20 21.97 -4.69
N CYS A 36 9.28 21.84 -5.63
CA CYS A 36 9.28 20.79 -6.64
C CYS A 36 9.37 21.41 -8.03
N PHE A 37 10.43 21.10 -8.75
CA PHE A 37 10.65 21.47 -10.13
C PHE A 37 10.42 20.25 -11.01
N ALA A 38 9.55 20.37 -12.00
CA ALA A 38 9.21 19.30 -12.93
C ALA A 38 9.76 19.59 -14.34
N ASP A 39 9.88 18.54 -15.15
CA ASP A 39 10.12 18.63 -16.60
C ASP A 39 11.32 19.50 -17.05
N GLY A 40 12.41 19.47 -16.30
CA GLY A 40 13.65 20.15 -16.69
C GLY A 40 13.69 21.64 -16.39
N GLN A 41 12.80 22.16 -15.56
CA GLN A 41 12.79 23.56 -15.10
C GLN A 41 14.06 23.96 -14.33
N LEU A 42 14.74 22.99 -13.72
CA LEU A 42 15.98 23.19 -12.98
C LEU A 42 16.81 21.91 -13.04
N ALA A 43 18.08 22.03 -13.43
CA ALA A 43 19.00 20.90 -13.38
C ALA A 43 19.63 20.78 -11.98
N ALA A 44 19.80 19.54 -11.51
CA ALA A 44 20.33 19.31 -10.15
C ALA A 44 21.79 19.73 -9.99
N ASP A 45 22.56 19.81 -11.06
CA ASP A 45 23.95 20.24 -11.14
C ASP A 45 24.11 21.78 -11.14
N GLU A 46 23.04 22.52 -11.38
CA GLU A 46 23.00 23.99 -11.25
C GLU A 46 22.87 24.44 -9.80
N LEU A 47 22.54 23.55 -8.88
CA LEU A 47 22.29 23.86 -7.48
C LEU A 47 23.54 23.73 -6.61
N SER A 48 23.65 24.61 -5.64
CA SER A 48 24.59 24.54 -4.54
C SER A 48 23.90 24.87 -3.21
N ALA A 49 24.39 24.31 -2.12
CA ALA A 49 23.90 24.71 -0.79
C ALA A 49 24.21 26.19 -0.54
N GLY A 50 23.21 26.92 -0.04
CA GLY A 50 23.31 28.38 0.13
C GLY A 50 22.95 29.20 -1.13
N ALA A 51 22.71 28.57 -2.29
CA ALA A 51 22.18 29.24 -3.46
C ALA A 51 20.84 29.91 -3.13
N ARG A 52 20.59 31.09 -3.71
CA ARG A 52 19.29 31.74 -3.58
C ARG A 52 18.46 31.49 -4.82
N LEU A 53 17.23 31.06 -4.60
CA LEU A 53 16.22 30.87 -5.63
C LEU A 53 15.09 31.86 -5.44
N ARG A 54 14.64 32.43 -6.54
CA ARG A 54 13.37 33.16 -6.63
C ARG A 54 12.52 32.47 -7.69
N VAL A 55 11.35 32.01 -7.31
CA VAL A 55 10.49 31.20 -8.15
C VAL A 55 9.04 31.64 -8.06
N THR A 56 8.30 31.45 -9.14
CA THR A 56 6.85 31.46 -9.09
C THR A 56 6.38 30.07 -8.71
N ALA A 57 5.70 29.95 -7.57
CA ALA A 57 5.30 28.67 -7.03
C ALA A 57 3.87 28.68 -6.49
N ARG A 58 3.24 27.50 -6.50
CA ARG A 58 1.91 27.27 -5.94
C ARG A 58 2.04 26.30 -4.77
N LEU A 59 1.42 26.66 -3.63
CA LEU A 59 1.32 25.73 -2.52
C LEU A 59 0.49 24.50 -2.94
N GLU A 60 1.09 23.33 -2.82
CA GLU A 60 0.43 22.07 -3.10
C GLU A 60 0.21 21.29 -1.80
N PRO A 61 -0.95 20.67 -1.62
CA PRO A 61 -1.23 19.82 -0.46
C PRO A 61 -0.55 18.45 -0.58
N LEU A 62 0.73 18.41 -0.96
CA LEU A 62 1.49 17.17 -1.06
C LEU A 62 2.07 16.81 0.30
N PRO A 63 1.86 15.58 0.79
CA PRO A 63 2.50 15.14 2.02
C PRO A 63 4.00 14.99 1.77
N THR A 64 4.78 15.93 2.27
CA THR A 64 6.23 15.78 2.29
C THR A 64 6.62 14.76 3.37
N ARG A 65 7.72 14.02 3.14
CA ARG A 65 8.22 13.02 4.13
C ARG A 65 8.57 13.62 5.50
N ARG A 66 8.62 14.96 5.61
CA ARG A 66 9.00 15.72 6.82
C ARG A 66 7.92 16.64 7.34
N GLY A 67 6.73 16.66 6.74
CA GLY A 67 5.67 17.57 7.14
C GLY A 67 5.91 19.04 6.73
N LEU A 68 6.85 19.28 5.80
CA LEU A 68 7.11 20.62 5.26
C LEU A 68 6.00 21.05 4.30
N ALA A 69 5.75 22.33 4.19
CA ALA A 69 4.92 22.87 3.12
C ALA A 69 5.58 22.59 1.76
N ALA A 70 4.84 22.03 0.81
CA ALA A 70 5.33 21.73 -0.54
C ALA A 70 4.77 22.72 -1.54
N TYR A 71 5.64 23.19 -2.45
CA TYR A 71 5.29 24.12 -3.50
C TYR A 71 5.68 23.54 -4.86
N ALA A 72 4.74 23.49 -5.79
CA ALA A 72 5.03 23.21 -7.20
C ALA A 72 5.50 24.49 -7.87
N CYS A 73 6.72 24.47 -8.40
CA CYS A 73 7.30 25.60 -9.14
C CYS A 73 6.77 25.60 -10.58
N SER A 74 6.27 26.74 -11.03
CA SER A 74 5.85 26.95 -12.40
C SER A 74 6.91 27.67 -13.25
N GLU A 75 7.77 28.46 -12.59
CA GLU A 75 8.81 29.24 -13.27
C GLU A 75 9.98 29.52 -12.32
N LEU A 76 11.20 29.37 -12.82
CA LEU A 76 12.42 29.82 -12.15
C LEU A 76 12.72 31.26 -12.59
N LEU A 77 12.61 32.19 -11.66
CA LEU A 77 12.84 33.61 -11.95
C LEU A 77 14.30 34.02 -11.79
N GLU A 78 14.98 33.47 -10.78
CA GLU A 78 16.37 33.82 -10.49
C GLU A 78 17.06 32.65 -9.76
N LEU A 79 18.30 32.38 -10.15
CA LEU A 79 19.22 31.48 -9.46
C LEU A 79 20.55 32.20 -9.30
N SER A 80 20.99 32.46 -8.07
CA SER A 80 22.28 33.04 -7.79
C SER A 80 23.10 32.16 -6.86
N ALA A 81 24.39 32.05 -7.14
CA ALA A 81 25.32 31.38 -6.25
C ALA A 81 25.38 32.16 -4.93
N GLY A 82 25.04 31.48 -3.82
CA GLY A 82 25.10 32.08 -2.49
C GLY A 82 26.34 31.64 -1.73
N ALA A 83 26.88 32.52 -0.88
CA ALA A 83 27.75 32.05 0.18
C ALA A 83 26.91 31.30 1.20
N ALA A 84 27.38 30.16 1.69
CA ALA A 84 26.69 29.40 2.72
C ALA A 84 26.40 30.32 3.92
N PRO A 85 25.14 30.34 4.46
CA PRO A 85 24.84 31.15 5.61
C PRO A 85 25.73 30.73 6.80
N GLU A 86 26.33 31.67 7.49
CA GLU A 86 27.24 31.46 8.64
C GLU A 86 26.58 30.69 9.81
N THR A 87 25.25 30.52 9.80
CA THR A 87 24.50 29.75 10.78
C THR A 87 24.17 28.32 10.32
N ALA A 88 24.62 27.89 9.15
CA ALA A 88 24.63 26.50 8.82
C ALA A 88 25.69 25.84 9.72
N SER A 89 25.27 25.42 10.92
CA SER A 89 25.96 24.36 11.65
C SER A 89 26.49 23.38 10.62
N THR A 90 27.77 23.11 10.64
CA THR A 90 28.47 22.15 9.79
C THR A 90 27.67 20.86 9.66
N ALA A 91 26.61 20.89 8.86
CA ALA A 91 25.97 19.70 8.35
C ALA A 91 26.98 19.15 7.35
N THR A 92 27.97 18.41 7.86
CA THR A 92 28.75 17.45 7.10
C THR A 92 27.81 16.84 6.07
N ALA A 93 28.17 16.91 4.79
CA ALA A 93 27.44 16.30 3.68
C ALA A 93 26.82 15.00 4.22
N ALA A 94 25.51 14.95 4.30
CA ALA A 94 24.84 13.87 5.04
C ALA A 94 25.36 12.56 4.45
N ALA A 95 26.07 11.79 5.26
CA ALA A 95 26.69 10.57 4.82
C ALA A 95 25.67 9.75 4.03
N PRO A 96 26.02 9.14 2.90
CA PRO A 96 25.08 8.37 2.09
C PRO A 96 24.26 7.45 2.99
N PRO A 97 22.97 7.24 2.71
CA PRO A 97 22.15 6.34 3.54
C PRO A 97 22.78 4.95 3.59
N LEU A 98 22.59 4.26 4.70
CA LEU A 98 23.14 2.93 4.92
C LEU A 98 22.67 1.94 3.84
N CYS A 99 23.61 1.18 3.26
CA CYS A 99 23.29 0.09 2.34
C CYS A 99 22.63 -1.07 3.12
N LYS A 100 21.35 -1.26 2.91
CA LYS A 100 20.59 -2.34 3.57
C LYS A 100 21.09 -3.74 3.21
N ARG A 101 21.66 -3.92 2.01
CA ARG A 101 22.28 -5.19 1.59
C ARG A 101 23.59 -5.43 2.34
N TRP A 102 24.45 -4.40 2.43
CA TRP A 102 25.68 -4.47 3.22
C TRP A 102 25.40 -4.75 4.70
N ALA A 103 24.46 -4.05 5.29
CA ALA A 103 24.06 -4.27 6.70
C ALA A 103 23.57 -5.70 6.97
N ARG A 104 23.19 -6.45 5.93
CA ARG A 104 22.80 -7.88 5.98
C ARG A 104 23.87 -8.82 5.46
N GLY A 105 25.10 -8.35 5.25
CA GLY A 105 26.20 -9.15 4.74
C GLY A 105 26.14 -9.50 3.25
N GLY A 106 25.30 -8.82 2.46
CA GLY A 106 25.06 -9.20 1.05
C GLY A 106 25.42 -8.15 0.00
N CYS A 107 26.28 -7.17 0.30
CA CYS A 107 26.75 -6.19 -0.69
C CYS A 107 28.25 -5.99 -0.60
N ASP A 108 28.97 -6.45 -1.64
CA ASP A 108 30.43 -6.32 -1.78
C ASP A 108 30.82 -5.33 -2.89
N ASP A 109 29.83 -4.58 -3.41
CA ASP A 109 30.02 -3.62 -4.49
C ASP A 109 30.81 -2.40 -3.99
N ALA A 110 32.07 -2.27 -4.44
CA ALA A 110 32.95 -1.15 -4.12
C ALA A 110 32.45 0.19 -4.70
N GLY A 111 31.59 0.16 -5.73
CA GLY A 111 30.95 1.32 -6.35
C GLY A 111 29.55 1.61 -5.81
N CYS A 112 29.13 0.98 -4.71
CA CYS A 112 27.79 1.15 -4.15
C CYS A 112 27.52 2.60 -3.76
N ALA A 113 26.45 3.17 -4.29
CA ALA A 113 26.03 4.53 -3.98
C ALA A 113 25.57 4.73 -2.51
N PHE A 114 25.48 3.63 -1.73
CA PHE A 114 25.08 3.63 -0.33
C PHE A 114 26.29 3.35 0.57
N ARG A 115 26.25 3.87 1.79
CA ARG A 115 27.31 3.72 2.77
C ARG A 115 27.46 2.27 3.28
N HIS A 116 28.69 1.74 3.28
CA HIS A 116 29.08 0.45 3.85
C HIS A 116 29.83 0.61 5.19
N ALA A 117 29.30 1.46 6.04
CA ALA A 117 29.82 1.66 7.41
C ALA A 117 28.67 2.12 8.31
N TRP A 118 28.71 1.80 9.58
CA TRP A 118 27.78 2.35 10.58
C TRP A 118 28.13 3.80 10.90
N ALA A 119 27.15 4.65 11.06
CA ALA A 119 27.37 6.04 11.52
C ALA A 119 27.82 6.05 12.98
N ASP A 120 27.19 5.21 13.80
CA ASP A 120 27.42 5.05 15.22
C ASP A 120 26.90 3.67 15.70
N ASP A 121 27.18 3.35 16.95
CA ASP A 121 26.74 2.10 17.58
C ASP A 121 25.21 2.02 17.74
N ASP A 122 24.52 3.15 17.81
CA ASP A 122 23.06 3.19 17.88
C ASP A 122 22.41 2.80 16.57
N GLU A 123 22.96 3.25 15.43
CA GLU A 123 22.49 2.83 14.11
C GLU A 123 22.68 1.33 13.92
N ARG A 124 23.84 0.79 14.36
CA ARG A 124 24.11 -0.64 14.32
C ARG A 124 23.11 -1.41 15.16
N ARG A 125 22.92 -1.05 16.43
CA ARG A 125 21.97 -1.70 17.34
C ARG A 125 20.53 -1.65 16.80
N ARG A 126 20.09 -0.50 16.25
CA ARG A 126 18.76 -0.39 15.63
C ARG A 126 18.61 -1.30 14.40
N SER A 127 19.64 -1.40 13.56
CA SER A 127 19.63 -2.26 12.38
C SER A 127 19.63 -3.74 12.75
N GLU A 128 20.46 -4.15 13.73
CA GLU A 128 20.50 -5.52 14.25
C GLU A 128 19.18 -5.91 14.92
N ALA A 129 18.60 -5.02 15.73
CA ALA A 129 17.28 -5.25 16.33
C ALA A 129 16.16 -5.34 15.28
N ALA A 130 16.23 -4.54 14.21
CA ALA A 130 15.28 -4.62 13.11
C ALA A 130 15.45 -5.93 12.32
N ALA A 131 16.69 -6.38 12.08
CA ALA A 131 16.99 -7.65 11.44
C ALA A 131 16.53 -8.84 12.31
N ALA A 132 16.78 -8.79 13.61
CA ALA A 132 16.32 -9.83 14.56
C ALA A 132 14.79 -9.90 14.61
N ARG A 133 14.10 -8.76 14.62
CA ARG A 133 12.62 -8.72 14.51
C ARG A 133 12.14 -9.31 13.20
N ALA A 134 12.77 -8.95 12.07
CA ALA A 134 12.41 -9.49 10.77
C ALA A 134 12.65 -11.01 10.68
N LEU A 135 13.70 -11.53 11.32
CA LEU A 135 13.96 -12.97 11.45
C LEU A 135 12.94 -13.66 12.35
N ALA A 136 12.58 -13.05 13.47
CA ALA A 136 11.54 -13.56 14.37
C ALA A 136 10.17 -13.55 13.67
N ASP A 137 9.84 -12.48 12.94
CA ASP A 137 8.62 -12.39 12.14
C ASP A 137 8.64 -13.42 11.00
N ALA A 138 9.77 -13.66 10.36
CA ALA A 138 9.94 -14.69 9.33
C ALA A 138 9.86 -16.11 9.92
N ALA A 139 10.36 -16.34 11.13
CA ALA A 139 10.23 -17.62 11.84
C ALA A 139 8.78 -17.91 12.24
N VAL A 140 8.05 -16.87 12.72
CA VAL A 140 6.60 -16.94 12.95
C VAL A 140 5.83 -17.14 11.64
N GLN A 141 6.40 -16.71 10.52
CA GLN A 141 5.81 -16.86 9.18
C GLN A 141 5.96 -18.26 8.57
N ARG A 142 6.91 -19.08 9.05
CA ARG A 142 7.09 -20.48 8.61
C ARG A 142 6.12 -21.47 9.27
N ASP A 143 5.15 -20.99 10.01
CA ASP A 143 4.17 -21.79 10.75
C ASP A 143 3.02 -22.34 9.86
N ASP A 144 3.15 -22.25 8.53
CA ASP A 144 2.25 -22.92 7.58
C ASP A 144 2.82 -24.29 7.18
N ASP A 145 2.97 -25.18 8.17
CA ASP A 145 3.45 -26.56 7.96
C ASP A 145 2.50 -27.42 7.08
N ASP A 146 1.34 -26.88 6.71
CA ASP A 146 0.32 -27.54 5.89
C ASP A 146 0.27 -27.03 4.43
N ASP A 147 1.24 -26.21 3.98
CA ASP A 147 1.35 -25.78 2.58
C ASP A 147 1.83 -26.97 1.71
N PRO A 148 0.99 -27.46 0.76
CA PRO A 148 1.32 -28.65 -0.05
C PRO A 148 2.34 -28.35 -1.15
N TYR A 149 2.70 -27.09 -1.39
CA TYR A 149 3.61 -26.70 -2.47
C TYR A 149 5.05 -26.54 -1.94
N GLU A 150 6.00 -27.17 -2.60
CA GLU A 150 7.43 -26.93 -2.35
C GLU A 150 7.86 -25.56 -2.93
N ASP A 151 8.92 -24.98 -2.38
CA ASP A 151 9.40 -23.64 -2.80
C ASP A 151 9.78 -23.60 -4.29
N GLY A 152 10.25 -24.74 -4.87
CA GLY A 152 10.57 -24.87 -6.28
C GLY A 152 9.37 -24.86 -7.23
N ASP A 153 8.18 -25.22 -6.74
CA ASP A 153 6.96 -25.35 -7.52
C ASP A 153 6.09 -24.08 -7.47
N LYS A 154 6.45 -23.14 -6.61
CA LYS A 154 5.71 -21.90 -6.44
C LYS A 154 6.04 -20.88 -7.52
N ALA A 155 5.02 -20.30 -8.10
CA ALA A 155 5.18 -19.11 -8.94
C ALA A 155 5.74 -17.94 -8.12
N ARG A 156 6.59 -17.11 -8.74
CA ARG A 156 7.15 -15.93 -8.07
C ARG A 156 6.05 -15.04 -7.50
N HIS A 157 6.31 -14.41 -6.39
CA HIS A 157 5.39 -13.48 -5.72
C HIS A 157 4.72 -12.46 -6.66
N GLY A 158 5.37 -12.07 -7.76
CA GLY A 158 4.79 -11.19 -8.80
C GLY A 158 3.58 -11.78 -9.54
N ALA A 159 3.39 -13.09 -9.54
CA ALA A 159 2.29 -13.78 -10.20
C ALA A 159 1.01 -13.92 -9.34
N ARG A 160 1.07 -13.54 -8.06
CA ARG A 160 -0.02 -13.77 -7.07
C ARG A 160 -1.41 -13.31 -7.54
N HIS A 161 -1.50 -12.17 -8.26
CA HIS A 161 -2.79 -11.69 -8.77
C HIS A 161 -3.37 -12.60 -9.84
N SER A 162 -2.51 -13.08 -10.75
CA SER A 162 -2.88 -14.00 -11.84
C SER A 162 -3.27 -15.36 -11.29
N GLU A 163 -2.50 -15.90 -10.34
CA GLU A 163 -2.77 -17.18 -9.67
C GLU A 163 -4.08 -17.12 -8.88
N PHE A 164 -4.28 -16.06 -8.09
CA PHE A 164 -5.53 -15.89 -7.36
C PHE A 164 -6.74 -15.74 -8.28
N ALA A 165 -6.64 -14.94 -9.34
CA ALA A 165 -7.73 -14.79 -10.31
C ALA A 165 -8.03 -16.11 -11.06
N ALA A 166 -7.01 -16.90 -11.40
CA ALA A 166 -7.20 -18.22 -12.01
C ALA A 166 -7.90 -19.19 -11.04
N TRP A 167 -7.46 -19.19 -9.79
CA TRP A 167 -8.05 -20.00 -8.73
C TRP A 167 -9.51 -19.60 -8.46
N LEU A 168 -9.84 -18.30 -8.41
CA LEU A 168 -11.21 -17.82 -8.27
C LEU A 168 -12.11 -18.36 -9.38
N VAL A 169 -11.66 -18.33 -10.62
CA VAL A 169 -12.42 -18.86 -11.76
C VAL A 169 -12.60 -20.38 -11.66
N ALA A 170 -11.56 -21.10 -11.28
CA ALA A 170 -11.63 -22.57 -11.11
C ALA A 170 -12.56 -22.97 -9.96
N THR A 171 -12.58 -22.19 -8.87
CA THR A 171 -13.32 -22.52 -7.64
C THR A 171 -14.79 -22.12 -7.70
N PHE A 172 -15.08 -20.91 -8.21
CA PHE A 172 -16.43 -20.34 -8.21
C PHE A 172 -17.14 -20.51 -9.57
N GLY A 173 -16.38 -20.71 -10.66
CA GLY A 173 -16.90 -20.72 -12.01
C GLY A 173 -17.03 -19.33 -12.63
N ALA A 174 -16.64 -19.20 -13.89
CA ALA A 174 -16.64 -17.91 -14.58
C ALA A 174 -18.03 -17.29 -14.69
N GLU A 175 -19.05 -18.10 -14.96
CA GLU A 175 -20.45 -17.62 -15.09
C GLU A 175 -21.00 -17.12 -13.75
N ALA A 176 -20.72 -17.84 -12.66
CA ALA A 176 -21.15 -17.41 -11.33
C ALA A 176 -20.48 -16.08 -10.94
N LEU A 177 -19.20 -15.91 -11.25
CA LEU A 177 -18.47 -14.66 -10.99
C LEU A 177 -18.96 -13.48 -11.86
N ARG A 178 -19.57 -13.73 -13.02
CA ARG A 178 -20.17 -12.69 -13.87
C ARG A 178 -21.56 -12.25 -13.43
N ALA A 179 -22.17 -12.96 -12.48
CA ALA A 179 -23.54 -12.66 -12.07
C ALA A 179 -23.63 -11.25 -11.43
N GLY A 180 -24.77 -10.60 -11.65
CA GLY A 180 -25.03 -9.28 -11.10
C GLY A 180 -24.03 -8.22 -11.58
N VAL A 181 -23.42 -7.49 -10.67
CA VAL A 181 -22.37 -6.50 -10.98
C VAL A 181 -20.97 -7.11 -11.00
N GLY A 182 -20.87 -8.44 -10.84
CA GLY A 182 -19.58 -9.14 -10.80
C GLY A 182 -18.94 -9.10 -9.42
N VAL A 183 -17.62 -9.15 -9.39
CA VAL A 183 -16.79 -9.30 -8.19
C VAL A 183 -16.46 -7.95 -7.56
N LEU A 184 -16.46 -7.86 -6.23
CA LEU A 184 -15.88 -6.72 -5.51
C LEU A 184 -14.47 -7.09 -5.04
N ASP A 185 -13.44 -6.41 -5.58
CA ASP A 185 -12.04 -6.50 -5.16
C ASP A 185 -11.78 -5.46 -4.07
N ILE A 186 -11.76 -5.89 -2.82
CA ILE A 186 -11.74 -5.03 -1.66
C ILE A 186 -10.30 -4.77 -1.20
N ALA A 187 -9.97 -3.49 -1.00
CA ALA A 187 -8.63 -3.02 -0.63
C ALA A 187 -7.57 -3.56 -1.61
N GLY A 188 -7.93 -3.68 -2.90
CA GLY A 188 -7.10 -4.29 -3.92
C GLY A 188 -5.91 -3.42 -4.36
N GLY A 189 -5.64 -2.31 -3.68
CA GLY A 189 -4.49 -1.46 -3.88
C GLY A 189 -4.39 -0.92 -5.31
N ARG A 190 -3.44 -1.45 -6.09
CA ARG A 190 -3.25 -1.07 -7.50
C ARG A 190 -4.21 -1.77 -8.47
N GLY A 191 -5.22 -2.49 -7.96
CA GLY A 191 -6.21 -3.18 -8.76
C GLY A 191 -5.65 -4.38 -9.53
N GLY A 192 -4.69 -5.10 -8.96
CA GLY A 192 -4.08 -6.25 -9.65
C GLY A 192 -5.06 -7.39 -9.88
N VAL A 193 -5.91 -7.72 -8.91
CA VAL A 193 -6.94 -8.76 -9.03
C VAL A 193 -8.05 -8.28 -9.97
N ALA A 194 -8.54 -7.04 -9.78
CA ALA A 194 -9.53 -6.45 -10.67
C ALA A 194 -9.07 -6.41 -12.13
N PHE A 195 -7.78 -6.11 -12.39
CA PHE A 195 -7.20 -6.16 -13.73
C PHE A 195 -7.21 -7.59 -14.31
N GLU A 196 -6.79 -8.58 -13.53
CA GLU A 196 -6.74 -9.98 -13.98
C GLU A 196 -8.14 -10.57 -14.24
N LEU A 197 -9.14 -10.20 -13.43
CA LEU A 197 -10.52 -10.64 -13.64
C LEU A 197 -11.19 -9.87 -14.77
N SER A 198 -11.20 -8.54 -14.73
CA SER A 198 -11.96 -7.73 -15.67
C SER A 198 -11.28 -7.65 -17.04
N CYS A 199 -10.03 -7.19 -17.09
CA CYS A 199 -9.38 -6.90 -18.36
C CYS A 199 -8.87 -8.16 -19.09
N ARG A 200 -8.52 -9.22 -18.36
CA ARG A 200 -7.97 -10.44 -18.97
C ARG A 200 -8.98 -11.56 -19.12
N ARG A 201 -9.97 -11.65 -18.23
CA ARG A 201 -10.93 -12.79 -18.20
C ARG A 201 -12.37 -12.37 -18.48
N GLY A 202 -12.62 -11.06 -18.68
CA GLY A 202 -13.96 -10.54 -18.99
C GLY A 202 -14.97 -10.80 -17.87
N ILE A 203 -14.52 -10.81 -16.62
CA ILE A 203 -15.37 -10.93 -15.43
C ILE A 203 -15.53 -9.54 -14.84
N PRO A 204 -16.75 -8.96 -14.87
CA PRO A 204 -16.99 -7.64 -14.30
C PRO A 204 -16.46 -7.56 -12.88
N THR A 205 -15.68 -6.53 -12.58
CA THR A 205 -15.06 -6.38 -11.26
C THR A 205 -15.04 -4.92 -10.88
N THR A 206 -15.44 -4.60 -9.67
CA THR A 206 -15.35 -3.27 -9.07
C THR A 206 -14.29 -3.28 -7.99
N LEU A 207 -13.27 -2.43 -8.14
CA LEU A 207 -12.28 -2.18 -7.09
C LEU A 207 -12.88 -1.24 -6.04
N VAL A 208 -12.89 -1.65 -4.77
CA VAL A 208 -13.23 -0.79 -3.62
C VAL A 208 -11.93 -0.50 -2.86
N GLU A 209 -11.37 0.69 -3.08
CA GLU A 209 -10.06 1.10 -2.56
C GLU A 209 -10.08 2.62 -2.33
N PRO A 210 -9.78 3.13 -1.11
CA PRO A 210 -9.85 4.55 -0.82
C PRO A 210 -8.80 5.40 -1.56
N ARG A 211 -7.68 4.80 -1.98
CA ARG A 211 -6.61 5.49 -2.70
C ARG A 211 -6.91 5.57 -4.19
N ASP A 212 -6.35 6.57 -4.87
CA ASP A 212 -6.45 6.69 -6.31
C ASP A 212 -5.88 5.47 -7.04
N LEU A 213 -6.59 5.02 -8.07
CA LEU A 213 -6.17 3.90 -8.89
C LEU A 213 -4.88 4.23 -9.65
N GLN A 214 -3.84 3.48 -9.37
CA GLN A 214 -2.55 3.58 -10.04
C GLN A 214 -2.14 2.25 -10.64
N LEU A 215 -2.71 1.91 -11.80
CA LEU A 215 -2.32 0.71 -12.54
C LEU A 215 -0.80 0.65 -12.74
N ASP A 216 -0.21 -0.52 -12.61
CA ASP A 216 1.20 -0.70 -12.91
C ASP A 216 1.51 -0.53 -14.42
N ARG A 217 2.80 -0.47 -14.78
CA ARG A 217 3.23 -0.23 -16.17
C ARG A 217 2.72 -1.31 -17.13
N ARG A 218 2.66 -2.57 -16.69
CA ARG A 218 2.21 -3.70 -17.54
C ARG A 218 0.71 -3.63 -17.78
N ALA A 219 -0.08 -3.38 -16.73
CA ALA A 219 -1.53 -3.24 -16.82
C ALA A 219 -1.92 -2.03 -17.69
N ARG A 220 -1.29 -0.87 -17.49
CA ARG A 220 -1.51 0.31 -18.34
C ARG A 220 -1.19 0.05 -19.81
N ARG A 221 -0.07 -0.65 -20.09
CA ARG A 221 0.29 -1.01 -21.47
C ARG A 221 -0.74 -1.97 -22.10
N PHE A 222 -1.22 -2.95 -21.32
CA PHE A 222 -2.22 -3.91 -21.78
C PHE A 222 -3.53 -3.20 -22.11
N VAL A 223 -4.10 -2.43 -21.18
CA VAL A 223 -5.36 -1.68 -21.35
C VAL A 223 -5.30 -0.81 -22.60
N ARG A 224 -4.20 -0.05 -22.78
CA ARG A 224 -4.00 0.79 -23.96
C ARG A 224 -3.92 -0.03 -25.27
N LYS A 225 -3.18 -1.16 -25.27
CA LYS A 225 -2.98 -1.99 -26.47
C LYS A 225 -4.26 -2.74 -26.86
N ALA A 226 -4.99 -3.23 -25.87
CA ALA A 226 -6.22 -3.99 -26.08
C ALA A 226 -7.44 -3.10 -26.37
N GLY A 227 -7.34 -1.78 -26.14
CA GLY A 227 -8.47 -0.85 -26.31
C GLY A 227 -9.62 -1.11 -25.34
N VAL A 228 -9.34 -1.77 -24.19
CA VAL A 228 -10.36 -2.09 -23.18
C VAL A 228 -10.41 -1.00 -22.12
N ALA A 229 -11.61 -0.73 -21.59
CA ALA A 229 -11.76 0.14 -20.44
C ALA A 229 -11.16 -0.55 -19.19
N PRO A 230 -10.55 0.20 -18.27
CA PRO A 230 -10.24 -0.31 -16.96
C PRO A 230 -11.54 -0.68 -16.22
N PHE A 231 -11.41 -1.51 -15.19
CA PHE A 231 -12.51 -1.88 -14.30
C PHE A 231 -13.05 -0.67 -13.51
N ALA A 232 -14.26 -0.80 -12.94
CA ALA A 232 -14.84 0.23 -12.08
C ALA A 232 -14.03 0.39 -10.78
N HIS A 233 -13.96 1.62 -10.26
CA HIS A 233 -13.28 1.94 -9.02
C HIS A 233 -14.15 2.84 -8.14
N VAL A 234 -14.44 2.37 -6.94
CA VAL A 234 -15.13 3.13 -5.89
C VAL A 234 -14.12 3.50 -4.82
N ARG A 235 -13.96 4.79 -4.59
CA ARG A 235 -13.02 5.33 -3.59
C ARG A 235 -13.64 5.31 -2.21
N ALA A 236 -13.67 4.15 -1.59
CA ALA A 236 -14.26 3.94 -0.27
C ALA A 236 -13.48 2.87 0.53
N LEU A 237 -13.67 2.89 1.84
CA LEU A 237 -13.37 1.76 2.72
C LEU A 237 -14.59 0.82 2.71
N LEU A 238 -14.38 -0.47 2.92
CA LEU A 238 -15.48 -1.40 3.20
C LEU A 238 -15.85 -1.27 4.69
N ASP A 239 -16.76 -0.39 5.00
CA ASP A 239 -17.21 -0.10 6.38
C ASP A 239 -18.73 0.22 6.43
N ALA A 240 -19.23 0.62 7.60
CA ALA A 240 -20.63 0.96 7.78
C ALA A 240 -21.07 2.17 6.94
N GLU A 241 -20.19 3.12 6.65
CA GLU A 241 -20.48 4.27 5.80
C GLU A 241 -20.68 3.85 4.34
N PHE A 242 -19.79 2.97 3.83
CA PHE A 242 -19.95 2.36 2.51
C PHE A 242 -21.27 1.60 2.41
N GLU A 243 -21.59 0.75 3.41
CA GLU A 243 -22.84 -0.01 3.44
C GLU A 243 -24.09 0.90 3.45
N ALA A 244 -24.04 1.99 4.20
CA ALA A 244 -25.17 2.95 4.30
C ALA A 244 -25.34 3.79 3.03
N SER A 245 -24.32 3.89 2.20
CA SER A 245 -24.40 4.62 0.93
C SER A 245 -25.28 3.89 -0.08
N ALA A 246 -25.99 4.63 -0.94
CA ALA A 246 -26.80 4.03 -1.99
C ALA A 246 -25.98 3.15 -2.95
N GLU A 247 -24.76 3.58 -3.31
CA GLU A 247 -23.86 2.85 -4.18
C GLU A 247 -23.33 1.58 -3.49
N GLY A 248 -22.82 1.69 -2.27
CA GLY A 248 -22.29 0.56 -1.51
C GLY A 248 -23.33 -0.52 -1.25
N ALA A 249 -24.53 -0.13 -0.81
CA ALA A 249 -25.64 -1.06 -0.60
C ALA A 249 -26.05 -1.78 -1.90
N ALA A 250 -26.09 -1.06 -3.03
CA ALA A 250 -26.41 -1.65 -4.33
C ALA A 250 -25.32 -2.66 -4.78
N LEU A 251 -24.04 -2.32 -4.60
CA LEU A 251 -22.92 -3.19 -4.90
C LEU A 251 -22.92 -4.44 -4.03
N LEU A 252 -23.08 -4.30 -2.72
CA LEU A 252 -23.13 -5.45 -1.79
C LEU A 252 -24.31 -6.37 -2.07
N ARG A 253 -25.47 -5.81 -2.44
CA ARG A 253 -26.65 -6.60 -2.79
C ARG A 253 -26.47 -7.40 -4.07
N SER A 254 -25.85 -6.82 -5.09
CA SER A 254 -25.81 -7.37 -6.45
C SER A 254 -24.48 -7.99 -6.85
N CYS A 255 -23.42 -7.90 -6.03
CA CYS A 255 -22.15 -8.56 -6.35
C CYS A 255 -22.28 -10.09 -6.34
N SER A 256 -21.43 -10.73 -7.13
CA SER A 256 -21.30 -12.18 -7.18
C SER A 256 -20.44 -12.74 -6.06
N ALA A 257 -19.40 -12.02 -5.67
CA ALA A 257 -18.49 -12.39 -4.59
C ALA A 257 -17.73 -11.17 -4.06
N LEU A 258 -17.27 -11.23 -2.81
CA LEU A 258 -16.29 -10.30 -2.24
C LEU A 258 -14.94 -10.99 -2.18
N VAL A 259 -13.89 -10.35 -2.69
CA VAL A 259 -12.54 -10.91 -2.67
C VAL A 259 -11.53 -9.91 -2.12
N GLY A 260 -10.43 -10.44 -1.55
CA GLY A 260 -9.35 -9.62 -1.06
C GLY A 260 -8.03 -10.38 -1.06
N LEU A 261 -7.06 -9.89 -1.82
CA LEU A 261 -5.71 -10.42 -1.85
C LEU A 261 -4.79 -9.52 -1.05
N HIS A 262 -4.34 -9.99 0.12
CA HIS A 262 -3.50 -9.23 1.03
C HIS A 262 -4.13 -7.86 1.39
N SER A 263 -5.40 -7.90 1.74
CA SER A 263 -6.24 -6.72 2.02
C SER A 263 -6.00 -6.11 3.40
N ASP A 264 -4.92 -6.51 4.08
CA ASP A 264 -4.46 -5.96 5.36
C ASP A 264 -5.59 -5.87 6.40
N GLU A 265 -5.91 -4.68 6.91
CA GLU A 265 -6.93 -4.46 7.93
C GLU A 265 -8.36 -4.80 7.47
N ALA A 266 -8.62 -4.77 6.16
CA ALA A 266 -9.95 -5.06 5.61
C ALA A 266 -10.29 -6.56 5.56
N THR A 267 -9.32 -7.45 5.78
CA THR A 267 -9.48 -8.90 5.58
C THR A 267 -10.67 -9.47 6.36
N GLU A 268 -10.79 -9.16 7.65
CA GLU A 268 -11.88 -9.64 8.48
C GLU A 268 -13.23 -9.01 8.08
N ALA A 269 -13.24 -7.72 7.78
CA ALA A 269 -14.44 -7.02 7.34
C ALA A 269 -15.01 -7.63 6.05
N ILE A 270 -14.16 -8.06 5.11
CA ILE A 270 -14.63 -8.75 3.89
C ILE A 270 -15.44 -9.99 4.24
N VAL A 271 -14.94 -10.83 5.16
CA VAL A 271 -15.64 -12.03 5.62
C VAL A 271 -16.97 -11.67 6.28
N ASP A 272 -16.97 -10.68 7.19
CA ASP A 272 -18.16 -10.28 7.91
C ASP A 272 -19.24 -9.71 6.99
N PHE A 273 -18.88 -8.84 6.05
CA PHE A 273 -19.81 -8.32 5.04
C PHE A 273 -20.34 -9.42 4.12
N ALA A 274 -19.48 -10.33 3.69
CA ALA A 274 -19.90 -11.45 2.86
C ALA A 274 -20.93 -12.33 3.59
N LEU A 275 -20.70 -12.64 4.86
CA LEU A 275 -21.64 -13.41 5.67
C LEU A 275 -22.94 -12.63 5.93
N LYS A 276 -22.83 -11.34 6.29
CA LYS A 276 -23.98 -10.46 6.51
C LYS A 276 -24.88 -10.38 5.29
N TRP A 277 -24.31 -10.28 4.10
CA TRP A 277 -25.05 -10.15 2.83
C TRP A 277 -25.30 -11.48 2.12
N GLY A 278 -24.91 -12.62 2.72
CA GLY A 278 -25.09 -13.95 2.15
C GLY A 278 -24.32 -14.14 0.84
N LYS A 279 -23.10 -13.60 0.73
CA LYS A 279 -22.29 -13.64 -0.48
C LYS A 279 -21.16 -14.67 -0.39
N PRO A 280 -20.78 -15.28 -1.51
CA PRO A 280 -19.50 -15.98 -1.62
C PRO A 280 -18.34 -15.02 -1.35
N PHE A 281 -17.23 -15.55 -0.84
CA PHE A 281 -16.03 -14.75 -0.63
C PHE A 281 -14.74 -15.56 -0.76
N ALA A 282 -13.63 -14.85 -0.99
CA ALA A 282 -12.28 -15.40 -0.88
C ALA A 282 -11.30 -14.31 -0.41
N VAL A 283 -10.57 -14.60 0.66
CA VAL A 283 -9.55 -13.70 1.19
C VAL A 283 -8.22 -14.41 1.38
N LEU A 284 -7.12 -13.74 1.07
CA LEU A 284 -5.77 -14.19 1.44
C LEU A 284 -5.23 -13.28 2.54
N PRO A 285 -5.31 -13.70 3.81
CA PRO A 285 -4.75 -12.96 4.92
C PRO A 285 -3.22 -12.80 4.77
N CYS A 286 -2.68 -11.65 5.13
CA CYS A 286 -1.23 -11.44 5.17
C CYS A 286 -0.74 -10.95 6.53
N CYS A 287 -1.48 -10.06 7.16
CA CYS A 287 -1.11 -9.37 8.39
C CYS A 287 -2.18 -9.58 9.46
N VAL A 288 -1.76 -9.77 10.71
CA VAL A 288 -2.67 -10.10 11.82
C VAL A 288 -3.13 -8.86 12.58
N PHE A 289 -2.26 -7.89 12.76
CA PHE A 289 -2.53 -6.63 13.50
C PHE A 289 -3.13 -6.84 14.90
N PRO A 290 -2.47 -7.57 15.84
CA PRO A 290 -3.06 -7.94 17.13
C PRO A 290 -3.46 -6.74 17.99
N ARG A 291 -2.74 -5.62 17.87
CA ARG A 291 -3.02 -4.39 18.61
C ARG A 291 -4.23 -3.62 18.06
N LEU A 292 -4.44 -3.72 16.74
CA LEU A 292 -5.54 -3.06 16.06
C LEU A 292 -6.87 -3.82 16.25
N PHE A 293 -6.77 -5.14 16.39
CA PHE A 293 -7.92 -6.04 16.56
C PHE A 293 -7.80 -6.90 17.83
N PRO A 294 -7.82 -6.26 19.04
CA PRO A 294 -7.62 -6.96 20.29
C PRO A 294 -8.78 -7.91 20.65
N HIS A 295 -9.91 -7.84 19.98
CA HIS A 295 -11.08 -8.70 20.17
C HIS A 295 -10.90 -10.09 19.57
N ARG A 296 -9.97 -10.28 18.63
CA ARG A 296 -9.74 -11.59 18.00
C ARG A 296 -9.21 -12.59 19.00
N ARG A 297 -9.86 -13.76 19.07
CA ARG A 297 -9.47 -14.86 19.98
C ARG A 297 -9.10 -16.10 19.18
N ALA A 298 -7.96 -16.69 19.52
CA ALA A 298 -7.56 -18.01 19.05
C ALA A 298 -8.40 -19.12 19.74
N ALA A 299 -8.30 -20.34 19.28
CA ALA A 299 -9.06 -21.47 19.81
C ALA A 299 -8.80 -21.74 21.30
N ASP A 300 -7.62 -21.39 21.80
CA ASP A 300 -7.24 -21.48 23.22
C ASP A 300 -7.75 -20.30 24.06
N GLY A 301 -8.49 -19.35 23.47
CA GLY A 301 -8.99 -18.13 24.13
C GLY A 301 -7.97 -16.98 24.18
N GLY A 302 -6.73 -17.21 23.79
CA GLY A 302 -5.68 -16.20 23.71
C GLY A 302 -5.92 -15.17 22.59
N ALA A 303 -5.12 -14.11 22.56
CA ALA A 303 -5.17 -13.16 21.46
C ALA A 303 -4.58 -13.78 20.17
N VAL A 304 -5.23 -13.56 19.04
CA VAL A 304 -4.72 -13.95 17.72
C VAL A 304 -3.47 -13.14 17.39
N LYS A 305 -2.32 -13.78 17.30
CA LYS A 305 -1.01 -13.16 17.06
C LYS A 305 -0.32 -13.70 15.82
N ARG A 306 -0.61 -14.95 15.43
CA ARG A 306 0.03 -15.66 14.32
C ARG A 306 -0.89 -15.71 13.11
N HIS A 307 -0.31 -15.84 11.93
CA HIS A 307 -1.07 -15.95 10.70
C HIS A 307 -2.00 -17.15 10.67
N ARG A 308 -1.52 -18.34 11.11
CA ARG A 308 -2.32 -19.55 11.22
C ARG A 308 -3.54 -19.34 12.13
N GLU A 309 -3.32 -18.80 13.33
CA GLU A 309 -4.40 -18.47 14.28
C GLU A 309 -5.43 -17.52 13.67
N PHE A 310 -4.97 -16.56 12.83
CA PHE A 310 -5.88 -15.65 12.13
C PHE A 310 -6.68 -16.36 11.04
N CYS A 311 -6.08 -17.27 10.28
CA CYS A 311 -6.79 -18.09 9.31
C CYS A 311 -7.84 -18.98 9.99
N GLU A 312 -7.48 -19.65 11.09
CA GLU A 312 -8.39 -20.47 11.91
C GLU A 312 -9.53 -19.63 12.50
N PHE A 313 -9.22 -18.44 13.01
CA PHE A 313 -10.23 -17.49 13.50
C PHE A 313 -11.23 -17.11 12.40
N LEU A 314 -10.77 -16.83 11.18
CA LEU A 314 -11.66 -16.51 10.06
C LEU A 314 -12.51 -17.72 9.66
N GLN A 315 -11.95 -18.95 9.66
CA GLN A 315 -12.69 -20.17 9.37
C GLN A 315 -13.77 -20.47 10.41
N ALA A 316 -13.49 -20.16 11.68
CA ALA A 316 -14.43 -20.38 12.79
C ALA A 316 -15.65 -19.42 12.76
N LYS A 317 -15.64 -18.37 11.93
CA LYS A 317 -16.74 -17.38 11.88
C LYS A 317 -18.07 -17.96 11.40
N ALA A 318 -18.07 -18.97 10.55
CA ALA A 318 -19.29 -19.66 10.10
C ALA A 318 -18.99 -21.05 9.54
N ALA A 319 -19.98 -21.94 9.56
CA ALA A 319 -19.87 -23.23 8.91
C ALA A 319 -19.70 -23.09 7.39
N GLY A 320 -18.96 -24.03 6.77
CA GLY A 320 -18.71 -24.06 5.34
C GLY A 320 -17.67 -23.05 4.85
N ILE A 321 -16.93 -22.43 5.74
CA ILE A 321 -15.71 -21.69 5.38
C ILE A 321 -14.57 -22.69 5.26
N GLU A 322 -13.96 -22.74 4.09
CA GLU A 322 -12.89 -23.64 3.70
C GLU A 322 -11.54 -22.90 3.62
N ALA A 323 -10.44 -23.65 3.59
CA ALA A 323 -9.11 -23.13 3.29
C ALA A 323 -8.44 -23.94 2.18
N ALA A 324 -7.59 -23.26 1.41
CA ALA A 324 -6.72 -23.89 0.41
C ALA A 324 -5.41 -23.10 0.32
N HIS A 325 -4.38 -23.70 -0.30
CA HIS A 325 -3.14 -23.00 -0.64
C HIS A 325 -3.07 -22.74 -2.15
N LEU A 326 -2.43 -21.65 -2.52
CA LEU A 326 -2.20 -21.28 -3.92
C LEU A 326 -0.73 -21.46 -4.29
N PRO A 327 -0.41 -21.82 -5.55
CA PRO A 327 0.97 -22.13 -5.95
C PRO A 327 1.80 -20.86 -6.21
N PHE A 328 1.96 -19.95 -5.24
CA PHE A 328 2.83 -18.80 -5.35
C PHE A 328 3.61 -18.52 -4.04
N GLU A 329 4.73 -17.83 -4.18
CA GLU A 329 5.62 -17.48 -3.06
C GLU A 329 4.97 -16.50 -2.08
N GLY A 330 5.22 -16.69 -0.80
CA GLY A 330 4.75 -15.83 0.29
C GLY A 330 3.46 -16.35 0.94
N ARG A 331 2.66 -15.46 1.50
CA ARG A 331 1.38 -15.82 2.12
C ARG A 331 0.40 -16.20 1.03
N ASN A 332 0.11 -17.49 0.92
CA ASN A 332 -0.66 -18.09 -0.17
C ASN A 332 -1.90 -18.88 0.31
N ARG A 333 -2.19 -18.88 1.61
CA ARG A 333 -3.37 -19.54 2.16
C ARG A 333 -4.61 -18.68 1.93
N VAL A 334 -5.59 -19.21 1.19
CA VAL A 334 -6.88 -18.59 0.94
C VAL A 334 -7.94 -19.15 1.88
N ILE A 335 -8.75 -18.26 2.47
CA ILE A 335 -9.94 -18.59 3.26
C ILE A 335 -11.15 -18.20 2.43
N TYR A 336 -12.09 -19.11 2.19
CA TYR A 336 -13.16 -18.87 1.23
C TYR A 336 -14.45 -19.63 1.57
N ARG A 337 -15.54 -19.18 0.96
CA ARG A 337 -16.85 -19.84 1.00
C ARG A 337 -17.50 -19.74 -0.38
N ARG A 338 -17.84 -20.89 -0.99
CA ARG A 338 -18.39 -20.95 -2.36
C ARG A 338 -19.85 -20.55 -2.46
N CYS A 339 -20.67 -20.93 -1.47
CA CYS A 339 -22.08 -20.60 -1.45
C CYS A 339 -22.35 -19.55 -0.41
N GLY A 340 -23.17 -18.56 -0.74
CA GLY A 340 -23.79 -17.71 0.24
C GLY A 340 -24.72 -18.54 1.13
N ALA A 341 -24.60 -18.42 2.45
CA ALA A 341 -25.67 -18.82 3.35
C ALA A 341 -26.82 -17.82 3.26
N ALA A 342 -27.91 -18.08 3.99
CA ALA A 342 -28.88 -17.02 4.24
C ALA A 342 -28.17 -15.80 4.81
N PRO A 343 -28.55 -14.57 4.40
CA PRO A 343 -27.97 -13.35 4.94
C PRO A 343 -28.11 -13.30 6.46
N GLU A 344 -27.07 -12.80 7.14
CA GLU A 344 -27.05 -12.58 8.59
C GLU A 344 -27.10 -11.05 8.86
N PRO A 345 -28.24 -10.39 8.69
CA PRO A 345 -28.32 -8.92 8.65
C PRO A 345 -27.87 -8.23 9.96
N GLU A 346 -27.97 -8.92 11.08
CA GLU A 346 -27.55 -8.41 12.39
C GLU A 346 -26.11 -8.74 12.73
N ARG A 347 -25.37 -9.37 11.80
CA ARG A 347 -23.96 -9.74 12.03
C ARG A 347 -23.11 -8.51 12.28
N PRO A 348 -22.40 -8.46 13.41
CA PRO A 348 -21.49 -7.34 13.69
C PRO A 348 -20.32 -7.34 12.69
N ILE A 349 -20.00 -6.18 12.17
CA ILE A 349 -18.84 -5.97 11.30
C ILE A 349 -17.64 -5.62 12.15
N CYS A 350 -16.54 -6.31 11.92
CA CYS A 350 -15.29 -6.02 12.59
C CYS A 350 -14.85 -4.58 12.35
N GLN A 351 -14.56 -3.88 13.42
CA GLN A 351 -13.96 -2.54 13.38
C GLN A 351 -12.61 -2.53 14.08
N PRO A 352 -11.65 -1.79 13.56
CA PRO A 352 -10.38 -1.57 14.24
C PRO A 352 -10.60 -0.85 15.58
N CYS A 353 -9.75 -1.16 16.56
CA CYS A 353 -9.78 -0.49 17.85
C CYS A 353 -9.45 1.00 17.69
N GLU A 354 -10.34 1.88 18.11
CA GLU A 354 -10.17 3.35 18.02
C GLU A 354 -8.95 3.88 18.78
N ALA A 355 -8.50 3.17 19.81
CA ALA A 355 -7.31 3.54 20.56
C ALA A 355 -5.98 3.37 19.79
N TYR A 356 -6.01 2.77 18.59
CA TYR A 356 -4.84 2.55 17.77
C TYR A 356 -4.88 3.40 16.49
N GLU A 357 -4.54 4.66 16.62
CA GLU A 357 -4.68 5.70 15.59
C GLU A 357 -3.45 6.02 14.73
N PRO A 358 -2.62 5.35 14.10
CA PRO A 358 -1.76 6.04 13.13
C PRO A 358 -2.10 5.84 11.65
N ASN A 359 -2.77 4.74 11.28
CA ASN A 359 -2.92 4.44 9.85
C ASN A 359 -4.34 4.67 9.28
N LEU A 360 -5.38 4.43 10.08
CA LEU A 360 -6.77 4.62 9.64
C LEU A 360 -7.14 6.09 9.45
N VAL A 361 -6.72 6.96 10.37
CA VAL A 361 -6.93 8.42 10.25
C VAL A 361 -6.22 8.97 9.02
N ARG A 362 -5.00 8.49 8.73
CA ARG A 362 -4.28 8.86 7.49
C ARG A 362 -4.97 8.33 6.23
N ARG A 363 -5.58 7.14 6.28
CA ARG A 363 -6.31 6.56 5.15
C ARG A 363 -7.65 7.26 4.94
N ARG A 364 -8.41 7.59 6.00
CA ARG A 364 -9.66 8.38 5.90
C ARG A 364 -9.39 9.80 5.41
N ALA A 365 -8.37 10.48 5.93
CA ALA A 365 -7.99 11.81 5.47
C ALA A 365 -7.51 11.84 3.99
N ALA A 366 -6.94 10.75 3.49
CA ALA A 366 -6.55 10.60 2.10
C ALA A 366 -7.73 10.25 1.17
N ALA A 367 -8.80 9.67 1.70
CA ALA A 367 -9.99 9.30 0.94
C ALA A 367 -10.99 10.47 0.78
N VAL A 368 -10.93 11.47 1.66
CA VAL A 368 -11.84 12.63 1.67
C VAL A 368 -11.29 13.84 0.90
N LYS A 369 -10.08 13.76 0.39
CA LYS A 369 -9.46 14.77 -0.49
C LYS A 369 -9.26 14.23 -1.89
#